data_38dd73b56cc6860797e4f0056fa5737d
#
_entry.id   38dd73b56cc6860797e4f0056fa5737d
#
_cell.length_a   1.000
_cell.length_b   1.000
_cell.length_c   1.000
_cell.angle_alpha   90.00
_cell.angle_beta   90.00
_cell.angle_gamma   90.00
#
_symmetry.space_group_name_H-M   'P 1'
#
loop_
_entity.id
_entity.type
_entity.pdbx_description
1 polymer ?
#
loop_
_entity_poly.entity_id
_entity_poly.type
_entity_poly.pdbx_seq_one_letter_code
_entity_poly.pdbx_strand_id
1 'polypeptide(L)'
;TAGGQCVALIKPQFEAGREQVGKSGVIRDPAVHREVLTGILQFADEIGYRLKGLTFSPITGGEGNIEFLAHWTIDPSAADVVPAESVRRLIDETVASAHRTFSGKDS
;
A
#
# COMPACT_ATOMS: atom_id res chain seq x y z
N THR A 1 13.46 -17.68 -8.26
CA THR A 1 12.82 -18.87 -8.80
C THR A 1 11.60 -18.51 -9.62
N ALA A 2 11.32 -19.31 -10.65
CA ALA A 2 10.08 -19.13 -11.38
C ALA A 2 8.91 -19.29 -10.41
N GLY A 3 7.96 -18.36 -10.45
CA GLY A 3 6.85 -18.36 -9.55
C GLY A 3 7.15 -17.76 -8.18
N GLY A 4 8.28 -17.08 -8.06
CA GLY A 4 8.64 -16.42 -6.82
C GLY A 4 7.61 -15.40 -6.37
N GLN A 5 7.47 -15.26 -5.06
CA GLN A 5 6.52 -14.31 -4.47
C GLN A 5 7.24 -13.36 -3.54
N CYS A 6 6.68 -12.17 -3.43
CA CYS A 6 7.26 -11.10 -2.61
C CYS A 6 6.16 -10.44 -1.79
N VAL A 7 6.39 -10.28 -0.50
CA VAL A 7 5.51 -9.48 0.36
C VAL A 7 6.35 -8.33 0.89
N ALA A 8 5.86 -7.11 0.71
CA ALA A 8 6.58 -5.93 1.14
C ALA A 8 5.72 -5.10 2.09
N LEU A 9 6.36 -4.59 3.12
CA LEU A 9 5.75 -3.63 4.04
C LEU A 9 6.01 -2.24 3.50
N ILE A 10 4.95 -1.51 3.20
CA ILE A 10 5.04 -0.17 2.63
C ILE A 10 4.84 0.84 3.75
N LYS A 11 5.82 1.71 3.90
CA LYS A 11 5.83 2.75 4.92
C LYS A 11 5.70 4.12 4.25
N PRO A 12 4.48 4.66 4.11
CA PRO A 12 4.27 5.90 3.38
C PRO A 12 5.09 7.08 3.89
N GLN A 13 5.38 7.12 5.18
CA GLN A 13 6.17 8.20 5.75
C GLN A 13 7.60 8.27 5.20
N PHE A 14 8.09 7.19 4.61
CA PHE A 14 9.41 7.16 3.99
C PHE A 14 9.34 7.31 2.47
N GLU A 15 8.15 7.12 1.89
CA GLU A 15 7.97 7.17 0.44
C GLU A 15 7.42 8.51 -0.04
N ALA A 16 6.73 9.23 0.82
CA ALA A 16 6.15 10.53 0.47
C ALA A 16 7.21 11.63 0.51
N GLY A 17 6.96 12.72 -0.21
CA GLY A 17 7.81 13.89 -0.15
C GLY A 17 7.74 14.58 1.22
N ARG A 18 8.76 15.34 1.56
CA ARG A 18 8.84 16.00 2.86
C ARG A 18 7.64 16.89 3.16
N GLU A 19 7.15 17.58 2.14
CA GLU A 19 6.01 18.48 2.30
C GLU A 19 4.72 17.75 2.58
N GLN A 20 4.67 16.45 2.30
CA GLN A 20 3.49 15.61 2.55
C GLN A 20 3.52 14.97 3.93
N VAL A 21 4.67 14.92 4.55
CA VAL A 21 4.84 14.38 5.90
C VAL A 21 4.82 15.55 6.86
N GLY A 22 3.89 15.57 7.79
CA GLY A 22 3.79 16.66 8.75
C GLY A 22 5.00 16.76 9.67
N LYS A 23 5.05 17.81 10.47
CA LYS A 23 6.15 18.04 11.41
C LYS A 23 6.34 16.90 12.41
N SER A 24 5.26 16.19 12.70
CA SER A 24 5.31 15.05 13.61
C SER A 24 5.84 13.78 12.94
N GLY A 25 6.07 13.79 11.62
CA GLY A 25 6.49 12.61 10.89
C GLY A 25 5.36 11.65 10.60
N VAL A 26 4.11 12.09 10.73
CA VAL A 26 2.94 11.24 10.53
C VAL A 26 2.14 11.72 9.33
N ILE A 27 1.83 10.80 8.43
CA ILE A 27 0.94 11.09 7.30
C ILE A 27 -0.49 10.79 7.73
N ARG A 28 -1.35 11.80 7.70
CA ARG A 28 -2.75 11.68 8.11
C ARG A 28 -3.74 11.76 6.96
N ASP A 29 -3.29 12.25 5.80
CA ASP A 29 -4.16 12.48 4.65
C ASP A 29 -4.30 11.19 3.83
N PRO A 30 -5.53 10.63 3.72
CA PRO A 30 -5.72 9.42 2.92
C PRO A 30 -5.34 9.62 1.45
N ALA A 31 -5.42 10.83 0.92
CA ALA A 31 -5.02 11.08 -0.46
C ALA A 31 -3.52 10.83 -0.65
N VAL A 32 -2.70 11.18 0.34
CA VAL A 32 -1.27 10.90 0.29
C VAL A 32 -1.00 9.41 0.31
N HIS A 33 -1.72 8.67 1.14
CA HIS A 33 -1.60 7.20 1.16
C HIS A 33 -1.93 6.60 -0.21
N ARG A 34 -3.02 7.06 -0.84
CA ARG A 34 -3.40 6.56 -2.16
C ARG A 34 -2.34 6.88 -3.21
N GLU A 35 -1.78 8.09 -3.15
CA GLU A 35 -0.74 8.49 -4.08
C GLU A 35 0.52 7.63 -3.95
N VAL A 36 0.97 7.38 -2.72
CA VAL A 36 2.13 6.54 -2.46
C VAL A 36 1.90 5.12 -2.97
N LEU A 37 0.74 4.53 -2.64
CA LEU A 37 0.43 3.18 -3.08
C LEU A 37 0.34 3.08 -4.60
N THR A 38 -0.28 4.07 -5.23
CA THR A 38 -0.39 4.09 -6.69
C THR A 38 0.99 4.08 -7.33
N GLY A 39 1.90 4.93 -6.83
CA GLY A 39 3.25 4.99 -7.38
C GLY A 39 4.03 3.70 -7.21
N ILE A 40 3.95 3.09 -6.03
CA ILE A 40 4.68 1.86 -5.75
C ILE A 40 4.13 0.70 -6.58
N LEU A 41 2.80 0.56 -6.65
CA LEU A 41 2.21 -0.54 -7.41
C LEU A 41 2.45 -0.38 -8.90
N GLN A 42 2.42 0.85 -9.39
CA GLN A 42 2.71 1.12 -10.80
C GLN A 42 4.17 0.78 -11.12
N PHE A 43 5.10 1.18 -10.26
CA PHE A 43 6.51 0.86 -10.48
C PHE A 43 6.74 -0.65 -10.49
N ALA A 44 6.13 -1.37 -9.55
CA ALA A 44 6.27 -2.82 -9.48
C ALA A 44 5.74 -3.49 -10.74
N ASP A 45 4.60 -3.00 -11.25
CA ASP A 45 4.02 -3.52 -12.48
C ASP A 45 4.98 -3.32 -13.67
N GLU A 46 5.62 -2.16 -13.75
CA GLU A 46 6.55 -1.84 -14.82
C GLU A 46 7.76 -2.77 -14.86
N ILE A 47 8.20 -3.25 -13.71
CA ILE A 47 9.34 -4.16 -13.63
C ILE A 47 8.95 -5.64 -13.64
N GLY A 48 7.68 -5.94 -13.91
CA GLY A 48 7.22 -7.30 -14.12
C GLY A 48 6.60 -7.99 -12.93
N TYR A 49 6.37 -7.26 -11.84
CA TYR A 49 5.70 -7.82 -10.66
C TYR A 49 4.19 -7.76 -10.88
N ARG A 50 3.51 -8.84 -10.52
CA ARG A 50 2.06 -8.92 -10.67
C ARG A 50 1.41 -8.94 -9.30
N LEU A 51 0.51 -8.00 -9.06
CA LEU A 51 -0.10 -7.82 -7.74
C LEU A 51 -1.08 -8.94 -7.44
N LYS A 52 -0.91 -9.57 -6.28
CA LYS A 52 -1.82 -10.59 -5.79
C LYS A 52 -2.75 -10.06 -4.70
N GLY A 53 -2.31 -9.09 -3.93
CA GLY A 53 -3.15 -8.54 -2.89
C GLY A 53 -2.55 -7.31 -2.25
N LEU A 54 -3.39 -6.56 -1.57
CA LEU A 54 -3.00 -5.36 -0.85
C LEU A 54 -3.85 -5.25 0.40
N THR A 55 -3.21 -5.00 1.53
CA THR A 55 -3.93 -4.76 2.78
C THR A 55 -3.14 -3.78 3.63
N PHE A 56 -3.65 -3.45 4.80
CA PHE A 56 -2.92 -2.60 5.73
C PHE A 56 -2.48 -3.43 6.94
N SER A 57 -1.39 -2.99 7.57
CA SER A 57 -0.88 -3.67 8.76
C SER A 57 -1.87 -3.49 9.92
N PRO A 58 -2.11 -4.54 10.71
CA PRO A 58 -3.02 -4.43 11.86
C PRO A 58 -2.49 -3.56 12.98
N ILE A 59 -1.20 -3.19 12.93
CA ILE A 59 -0.59 -2.29 13.91
C ILE A 59 0.01 -1.12 13.18
N THR A 60 0.03 0.06 13.82
CA THR A 60 0.67 1.22 13.24
C THR A 60 2.18 1.15 13.47
N GLY A 61 2.94 1.76 12.55
CA GLY A 61 4.36 1.90 12.70
C GLY A 61 4.73 3.05 13.64
N GLY A 62 5.98 3.48 13.56
CA GLY A 62 6.45 4.57 14.39
C GLY A 62 5.60 5.81 14.27
N GLU A 63 5.39 6.51 15.36
CA GLU A 63 4.62 7.75 15.42
C GLU A 63 3.14 7.58 15.09
N GLY A 64 2.66 6.34 14.98
CA GLY A 64 1.27 6.08 14.64
C GLY A 64 0.97 6.04 13.15
N ASN A 65 1.99 5.97 12.31
CA ASN A 65 1.79 5.90 10.86
C ASN A 65 1.12 4.58 10.45
N ILE A 66 0.14 4.69 9.55
CA ILE A 66 -0.48 3.51 8.94
C ILE A 66 0.50 2.93 7.91
N GLU A 67 0.69 1.62 7.95
CA GLU A 67 1.55 0.94 7.00
C GLU A 67 0.74 -0.08 6.22
N PHE A 68 1.21 -0.41 5.02
CA PHE A 68 0.48 -1.28 4.11
C PHE A 68 1.33 -2.48 3.73
N LEU A 69 0.66 -3.57 3.35
CA LEU A 69 1.31 -4.80 2.92
C LEU A 69 0.86 -5.10 1.50
N ALA A 70 1.80 -5.28 0.60
CA ALA A 70 1.52 -5.66 -0.76
C ALA A 70 2.14 -7.03 -1.05
N HIS A 71 1.40 -7.85 -1.79
CA HIS A 71 1.84 -9.20 -2.15
C HIS A 71 1.88 -9.30 -3.67
N TRP A 72 3.04 -9.66 -4.21
CA TRP A 72 3.25 -9.79 -5.65
C TRP A 72 3.76 -11.18 -5.99
N THR A 73 3.60 -11.54 -7.26
CA THR A 73 4.27 -12.69 -7.85
C THR A 73 4.99 -12.25 -9.12
N ILE A 74 6.06 -12.96 -9.46
CA ILE A 74 6.75 -12.75 -10.74
C ILE A 74 6.39 -13.84 -11.75
N ASP A 75 5.47 -14.73 -11.39
CA ASP A 75 5.02 -15.82 -12.28
C ASP A 75 4.05 -15.25 -13.32
N PRO A 76 4.44 -15.21 -14.62
CA PRO A 76 3.56 -14.65 -15.65
C PRO A 76 2.31 -15.49 -15.90
N SER A 77 2.28 -16.74 -15.42
CA SER A 77 1.13 -17.61 -15.60
C SER A 77 0.18 -17.61 -14.40
N ALA A 78 0.47 -16.84 -13.36
CA ALA A 78 -0.40 -16.77 -12.18
C ALA A 78 -1.78 -16.26 -12.58
N ALA A 79 -2.82 -16.98 -12.16
CA ALA A 79 -4.20 -16.64 -12.51
C ALA A 79 -4.90 -15.81 -11.44
N ASP A 80 -4.39 -15.83 -10.21
CA ASP A 80 -5.02 -15.17 -9.07
C ASP A 80 -4.44 -13.79 -8.79
N VAL A 81 -4.10 -13.07 -9.84
CA VAL A 81 -3.59 -11.70 -9.71
C VAL A 81 -4.73 -10.70 -9.81
N VAL A 82 -4.52 -9.54 -9.20
CA VAL A 82 -5.50 -8.46 -9.26
C VAL A 82 -5.52 -7.89 -10.69
N PRO A 83 -6.69 -7.84 -11.35
CA PRO A 83 -6.75 -7.25 -12.68
C PRO A 83 -6.36 -5.77 -12.65
N ALA A 84 -5.71 -5.31 -13.70
CA ALA A 84 -5.24 -3.93 -13.78
C ALA A 84 -6.36 -2.92 -13.53
N GLU A 85 -7.56 -3.19 -14.06
CA GLU A 85 -8.72 -2.29 -13.90
C GLU A 85 -9.27 -2.28 -12.48
N SER A 86 -8.86 -3.22 -11.63
CA SER A 86 -9.33 -3.31 -10.25
C SER A 86 -8.34 -2.72 -9.25
N VAL A 87 -7.12 -2.42 -9.68
CA VAL A 87 -6.06 -1.97 -8.77
C VAL A 87 -6.44 -0.67 -8.06
N ARG A 88 -6.98 0.29 -8.81
CA ARG A 88 -7.34 1.57 -8.21
C ARG A 88 -8.42 1.43 -7.14
N ARG A 89 -9.43 0.59 -7.41
CA ARG A 89 -10.48 0.33 -6.43
C ARG A 89 -9.89 -0.33 -5.19
N LEU A 90 -8.99 -1.29 -5.38
CA LEU A 90 -8.35 -1.97 -4.27
C LEU A 90 -7.56 -0.98 -3.40
N ILE A 91 -6.82 -0.08 -4.02
CA ILE A 91 -6.10 0.96 -3.28
C ILE A 91 -7.08 1.81 -2.48
N ASP A 92 -8.15 2.30 -3.12
CA ASP A 92 -9.12 3.17 -2.46
C ASP A 92 -9.78 2.47 -1.28
N GLU A 93 -10.18 1.21 -1.47
CA GLU A 93 -10.83 0.45 -0.40
C GLU A 93 -9.87 0.14 0.75
N THR A 94 -8.63 -0.19 0.43
CA THR A 94 -7.63 -0.50 1.45
C THR A 94 -7.32 0.73 2.30
N VAL A 95 -7.13 1.87 1.65
CA VAL A 95 -6.86 3.12 2.37
C VAL A 95 -8.05 3.52 3.22
N ALA A 96 -9.26 3.44 2.67
CA ALA A 96 -10.46 3.78 3.41
C ALA A 96 -10.65 2.88 4.63
N SER A 97 -10.42 1.58 4.48
CA SER A 97 -10.53 0.63 5.60
C SER A 97 -9.50 0.92 6.68
N ALA A 98 -8.26 1.22 6.28
CA ALA A 98 -7.20 1.52 7.22
C ALA A 98 -7.54 2.77 8.04
N HIS A 99 -8.00 3.82 7.37
CA HIS A 99 -8.33 5.06 8.07
C HIS A 99 -9.52 4.89 8.99
N ARG A 100 -10.53 4.12 8.60
CA ARG A 100 -11.66 3.83 9.49
C ARG A 100 -11.20 3.05 10.72
N THR A 101 -10.34 2.08 10.53
CA THR A 101 -9.86 1.22 11.61
C THR A 101 -9.09 2.02 12.67
N PHE A 102 -8.17 2.88 12.22
CA PHE A 102 -7.31 3.58 13.15
C PHE A 102 -7.93 4.88 13.68
N SER A 103 -8.79 5.52 12.91
CA SER A 103 -9.50 6.71 13.38
C SER A 103 -10.46 6.38 14.52
N GLY A 104 -11.10 5.21 14.45
CA GLY A 104 -12.05 4.81 15.49
C GLY A 104 -11.41 4.63 16.85
N LYS A 105 -10.10 4.42 16.91
CA LYS A 105 -9.40 4.22 18.17
C LYS A 105 -9.19 5.51 18.94
N ASP A 106 -9.27 6.64 18.27
CA ASP A 106 -8.99 7.94 18.86
C ASP A 106 -10.23 8.62 19.43
N SER A 107 -11.38 8.01 19.21
CA SER A 107 -12.65 8.60 19.66
C SER A 107 -13.15 8.00 20.96
#